data_44fc250aad3f6e5abc33c439b359fa0b
#
_entry.id   44fc250aad3f6e5abc33c439b359fa0b
#
_cell.length_a   1.000
_cell.length_b   1.000
_cell.length_c   1.000
_cell.angle_alpha   90.00
_cell.angle_beta   90.00
_cell.angle_gamma   90.00
#
_symmetry.space_group_name_H-M   'P 1'
#
loop_
_entity.id
_entity.type
_entity.pdbx_description
1 polymer ?
#
loop_
_entity_poly.entity_id
_entity_poly.type
_entity_poly.pdbx_seq_one_letter_code
_entity_poly.pdbx_strand_id
1 'polypeptide(L)'
;ILENRVIIDAKYAVIDYDIDYPSWHRGYILLYTSSTNNIEAAYIRGGTPDEAAMIDFDYNTKRVKIKVAGITGWINKYDDSLKLYDIIPISWVKTFQYYKVENDILTHYLPGNVYGTKGQYAINIDKKPSMLNDGIYYSYDGNYFYTSMKTLLQDYKNDNYNQAINKDNPYYNYYQYLAFRTKTNYSSENIDQYISLRTNSGSKMLTTGSLFINAQDIYGTNAVLMMAIGMNESDRGRSPYAQNRNNLFGLNAVDKNPSNASYYDSIEDCINTYSYAWLSYGYLDPRDYRYFGGNLGNKYQGLNYKYASDPFWAEKAASYYYDMDKMFGFQDRNSYKTAVLNNEYYNTVFAYKTPGGEIVKDYQYKKKNASIVILEEVEGPTVNGTNIWYKIFISLYIS
;
A
#
# COMPACT_ATOMS: atom_id res chain seq x y z
N ILE A 1 12.80 -11.30 -32.74
CA ILE A 1 11.83 -10.18 -32.65
C ILE A 1 11.73 -9.66 -31.21
N LEU A 2 11.73 -10.52 -30.20
CA LEU A 2 11.73 -10.13 -28.78
C LEU A 2 13.07 -9.56 -28.33
N GLU A 3 14.20 -10.06 -28.83
CA GLU A 3 15.55 -9.62 -28.46
C GLU A 3 15.80 -8.13 -28.71
N ASN A 4 15.52 -7.63 -29.91
CA ASN A 4 15.76 -6.22 -30.25
C ASN A 4 14.78 -5.25 -29.56
N ARG A 5 13.67 -5.74 -29.06
CA ARG A 5 12.65 -4.88 -28.41
C ARG A 5 12.83 -4.74 -26.90
N VAL A 6 13.29 -5.77 -26.23
CA VAL A 6 13.52 -5.74 -24.76
C VAL A 6 14.70 -4.85 -24.39
N ILE A 7 15.72 -4.76 -25.25
CA ILE A 7 16.96 -4.01 -24.95
C ILE A 7 16.86 -2.53 -25.35
N ILE A 8 16.12 -2.21 -26.42
CA ILE A 8 16.11 -0.86 -27.01
C ILE A 8 14.87 -0.06 -26.63
N ASP A 9 13.70 -0.68 -26.66
CA ASP A 9 12.45 -0.03 -26.31
C ASP A 9 11.96 -0.53 -24.97
N ALA A 10 11.81 0.38 -24.03
CA ALA A 10 11.15 0.06 -22.77
C ALA A 10 9.74 -0.46 -23.04
N LYS A 11 9.38 -1.58 -22.40
CA LYS A 11 8.11 -2.28 -22.62
C LYS A 11 7.39 -2.48 -21.32
N TYR A 12 6.08 -2.65 -21.43
CA TYR A 12 5.19 -2.99 -20.33
C TYR A 12 4.71 -4.44 -20.45
N ALA A 13 4.54 -5.10 -19.32
CA ALA A 13 3.67 -6.23 -19.21
C ALA A 13 2.25 -5.66 -19.05
N VAL A 14 1.41 -5.86 -20.03
CA VAL A 14 -0.03 -5.55 -19.94
C VAL A 14 -0.71 -6.74 -19.32
N ILE A 15 -1.50 -6.48 -18.30
CA ILE A 15 -2.27 -7.50 -17.60
C ILE A 15 -3.69 -7.41 -18.14
N ASP A 16 -4.03 -8.24 -19.12
CA ASP A 16 -5.36 -8.26 -19.73
C ASP A 16 -6.32 -9.16 -18.95
N TYR A 17 -7.49 -8.61 -18.61
CA TYR A 17 -8.55 -9.24 -17.82
C TYR A 17 -9.75 -9.72 -18.62
N ASP A 18 -9.90 -9.27 -19.86
CA ASP A 18 -11.06 -9.60 -20.68
C ASP A 18 -11.01 -11.02 -21.26
N ILE A 19 -10.07 -11.86 -20.78
CA ILE A 19 -9.94 -13.24 -21.22
C ILE A 19 -10.68 -14.15 -20.25
N ASP A 20 -11.53 -15.00 -20.78
CA ASP A 20 -12.19 -16.11 -20.09
C ASP A 20 -11.14 -17.09 -19.54
N TYR A 21 -10.66 -16.83 -18.33
CA TYR A 21 -9.79 -17.76 -17.63
C TYR A 21 -10.56 -19.00 -17.19
N PRO A 22 -9.96 -20.19 -17.27
CA PRO A 22 -10.50 -21.35 -16.60
C PRO A 22 -10.78 -21.01 -15.13
N SER A 23 -11.89 -21.44 -14.59
CA SER A 23 -12.43 -21.08 -13.26
C SER A 23 -11.47 -21.28 -12.08
N TRP A 24 -10.31 -21.91 -12.28
CA TRP A 24 -9.24 -22.15 -11.32
C TRP A 24 -8.09 -21.13 -11.39
N HIS A 25 -7.98 -20.32 -12.46
CA HIS A 25 -7.05 -19.20 -12.59
C HIS A 25 -7.76 -17.88 -12.24
N ARG A 26 -7.85 -17.57 -10.96
CA ARG A 26 -8.58 -16.39 -10.48
C ARG A 26 -7.72 -15.13 -10.50
N GLY A 27 -7.26 -14.72 -11.66
CA GLY A 27 -6.81 -13.35 -11.85
C GLY A 27 -5.67 -12.84 -10.96
N TYR A 28 -4.89 -13.75 -10.33
CA TYR A 28 -3.69 -13.37 -9.57
C TYR A 28 -2.43 -13.63 -10.38
N ILE A 29 -1.53 -12.68 -10.37
CA ILE A 29 -0.17 -12.83 -10.87
C ILE A 29 0.75 -12.96 -9.66
N LEU A 30 1.49 -14.08 -9.59
CA LEU A 30 2.51 -14.30 -8.59
C LEU A 30 3.81 -13.62 -9.03
N LEU A 31 4.42 -12.89 -8.11
CA LEU A 31 5.75 -12.35 -8.26
C LEU A 31 6.74 -13.21 -7.49
N TYR A 32 7.80 -13.64 -8.15
CA TYR A 32 8.87 -14.46 -7.57
C TYR A 32 10.13 -13.63 -7.31
N THR A 33 10.91 -14.04 -6.35
CA THR A 33 12.16 -13.34 -5.96
C THR A 33 13.26 -13.47 -7.01
N SER A 34 13.21 -14.50 -7.87
CA SER A 34 14.20 -14.77 -8.91
C SER A 34 13.53 -15.38 -10.15
N SER A 35 14.15 -15.25 -11.30
CA SER A 35 13.71 -15.92 -12.54
C SER A 35 13.85 -17.45 -12.47
N THR A 36 14.69 -17.96 -11.59
CA THR A 36 15.07 -19.39 -11.53
C THR A 36 14.43 -20.15 -10.37
N ASN A 37 13.72 -19.47 -9.44
CA ASN A 37 13.08 -20.11 -8.30
C ASN A 37 11.57 -19.85 -8.28
N ASN A 38 10.86 -20.57 -7.39
CA ASN A 38 9.42 -20.41 -7.15
C ASN A 38 9.14 -19.83 -5.75
N ILE A 39 10.10 -19.07 -5.19
CA ILE A 39 9.89 -18.38 -3.91
C ILE A 39 9.05 -17.13 -4.19
N GLU A 40 7.82 -17.14 -3.71
CA GLU A 40 6.87 -16.04 -3.87
C GLU A 40 7.32 -14.81 -3.10
N ALA A 41 7.46 -13.68 -3.81
CA ALA A 41 7.71 -12.37 -3.22
C ALA A 41 6.39 -11.69 -2.85
N ALA A 42 5.41 -11.71 -3.79
CA ALA A 42 4.09 -11.14 -3.59
C ALA A 42 3.10 -11.73 -4.61
N TYR A 43 1.86 -11.27 -4.50
CA TYR A 43 0.82 -11.50 -5.51
C TYR A 43 0.08 -10.20 -5.80
N ILE A 44 -0.37 -10.05 -7.02
CA ILE A 44 -1.18 -8.92 -7.48
C ILE A 44 -2.39 -9.40 -8.25
N ARG A 45 -3.47 -8.67 -8.13
CA ARG A 45 -4.61 -8.80 -9.04
C ARG A 45 -4.35 -7.85 -10.20
N GLY A 46 -4.53 -8.29 -11.41
CA GLY A 46 -4.46 -7.38 -12.52
C GLY A 46 -5.80 -6.66 -12.76
N GLY A 47 -5.88 -5.88 -13.85
CA GLY A 47 -7.05 -5.06 -14.21
C GLY A 47 -7.14 -3.73 -13.49
N THR A 48 -6.29 -3.52 -12.47
CA THR A 48 -6.06 -2.19 -11.89
C THR A 48 -4.71 -2.19 -11.15
N PRO A 49 -3.62 -1.67 -11.72
CA PRO A 49 -3.53 -1.07 -13.04
C PRO A 49 -3.54 -2.14 -14.15
N ASP A 50 -3.87 -1.70 -15.34
CA ASP A 50 -3.79 -2.49 -16.57
C ASP A 50 -2.35 -2.65 -17.07
N GLU A 51 -1.36 -2.12 -16.35
CA GLU A 51 0.03 -2.08 -16.75
C GLU A 51 1.02 -2.19 -15.59
N ALA A 52 2.20 -2.70 -15.91
CA ALA A 52 3.38 -2.68 -15.04
C ALA A 52 4.64 -2.36 -15.85
N ALA A 53 5.62 -1.72 -15.21
CA ALA A 53 6.90 -1.47 -15.86
C ALA A 53 7.67 -2.78 -16.06
N MET A 54 7.98 -3.11 -17.31
CA MET A 54 8.85 -4.24 -17.62
C MET A 54 10.32 -3.81 -17.48
N ILE A 55 11.04 -4.49 -16.60
CA ILE A 55 12.43 -4.18 -16.27
C ILE A 55 13.39 -5.11 -17.03
N ASP A 56 13.11 -6.42 -17.05
CA ASP A 56 13.99 -7.43 -17.57
C ASP A 56 13.23 -8.64 -18.13
N PHE A 57 13.91 -9.47 -18.91
CA PHE A 57 13.39 -10.72 -19.47
C PHE A 57 14.45 -11.81 -19.44
N ASP A 58 14.17 -12.90 -18.75
CA ASP A 58 15.03 -14.07 -18.74
C ASP A 58 14.71 -14.99 -19.93
N TYR A 59 15.60 -15.04 -20.90
CA TYR A 59 15.43 -15.83 -22.13
C TYR A 59 15.42 -17.34 -21.90
N ASN A 60 16.04 -17.83 -20.80
CA ASN A 60 16.09 -19.24 -20.49
C ASN A 60 14.77 -19.72 -19.86
N THR A 61 14.31 -18.99 -18.86
CA THR A 61 13.06 -19.33 -18.12
C THR A 61 11.83 -18.74 -18.77
N LYS A 62 11.98 -17.74 -19.68
CA LYS A 62 10.91 -16.95 -20.28
C LYS A 62 10.11 -16.12 -19.24
N ARG A 63 10.67 -15.89 -18.06
CA ARG A 63 10.07 -15.03 -17.04
C ARG A 63 10.34 -13.57 -17.34
N VAL A 64 9.43 -12.72 -16.89
CA VAL A 64 9.51 -11.26 -17.03
C VAL A 64 9.67 -10.64 -15.66
N LYS A 65 10.61 -9.72 -15.50
CA LYS A 65 10.76 -8.89 -14.29
C LYS A 65 9.96 -7.61 -14.46
N ILE A 66 9.09 -7.36 -13.51
CA ILE A 66 8.22 -6.17 -13.52
C ILE A 66 8.38 -5.35 -12.25
N LYS A 67 8.00 -4.06 -12.32
CA LYS A 67 7.80 -3.19 -11.16
C LYS A 67 6.39 -2.62 -11.19
N VAL A 68 5.68 -2.71 -10.06
CA VAL A 68 4.34 -2.20 -9.88
C VAL A 68 4.07 -1.96 -8.38
N ALA A 69 3.42 -0.85 -8.03
CA ALA A 69 3.04 -0.50 -6.66
C ALA A 69 4.16 -0.76 -5.63
N GLY A 70 5.37 -0.33 -5.95
CA GLY A 70 6.55 -0.43 -5.08
C GLY A 70 7.30 -1.77 -5.11
N ILE A 71 6.66 -2.86 -5.57
CA ILE A 71 7.33 -4.15 -5.62
C ILE A 71 7.99 -4.42 -6.98
N THR A 72 9.15 -5.07 -6.93
CA THR A 72 9.85 -5.61 -8.09
C THR A 72 9.93 -7.13 -7.94
N GLY A 73 9.58 -7.86 -9.00
CA GLY A 73 9.64 -9.32 -8.98
C GLY A 73 9.49 -9.93 -10.37
N TRP A 74 9.74 -11.24 -10.43
CA TRP A 74 9.62 -12.03 -11.64
C TRP A 74 8.24 -12.66 -11.71
N ILE A 75 7.52 -12.47 -12.81
CA ILE A 75 6.22 -13.11 -13.04
C ILE A 75 6.38 -14.39 -13.85
N ASN A 76 5.29 -15.16 -13.95
CA ASN A 76 5.25 -16.43 -14.68
C ASN A 76 5.83 -16.29 -16.09
N LYS A 77 6.26 -17.43 -16.63
CA LYS A 77 6.71 -17.57 -18.01
C LYS A 77 5.71 -16.91 -18.97
N TYR A 78 6.23 -16.09 -19.85
CA TYR A 78 5.48 -15.58 -20.99
C TYR A 78 5.06 -16.75 -21.90
N ASP A 79 3.78 -16.90 -22.07
CA ASP A 79 3.18 -17.95 -22.89
C ASP A 79 2.00 -17.36 -23.67
N ASP A 80 2.19 -17.21 -24.97
CA ASP A 80 1.17 -16.67 -25.87
C ASP A 80 -0.14 -17.47 -25.86
N SER A 81 -0.09 -18.77 -25.49
CA SER A 81 -1.26 -19.62 -25.44
C SER A 81 -2.11 -19.40 -24.20
N LEU A 82 -1.51 -18.97 -23.09
CA LEU A 82 -2.19 -18.72 -21.82
C LEU A 82 -2.71 -17.29 -21.70
N LYS A 83 -2.19 -16.35 -22.48
CA LYS A 83 -2.59 -14.92 -22.51
C LYS A 83 -2.76 -14.29 -21.14
N LEU A 84 -1.89 -14.65 -20.19
CA LEU A 84 -1.94 -14.10 -18.82
C LEU A 84 -1.57 -12.62 -18.80
N TYR A 85 -0.81 -12.17 -19.76
CA TYR A 85 -0.39 -10.79 -19.96
C TYR A 85 0.25 -10.66 -21.35
N ASP A 86 0.24 -9.45 -21.88
CA ASP A 86 0.93 -9.09 -23.10
C ASP A 86 2.18 -8.25 -22.83
N ILE A 87 3.18 -8.40 -23.68
CA ILE A 87 4.36 -7.53 -23.70
C ILE A 87 4.23 -6.63 -24.93
N ILE A 88 4.01 -5.34 -24.71
CA ILE A 88 3.83 -4.38 -25.78
C ILE A 88 4.90 -3.30 -25.78
N PRO A 89 5.25 -2.72 -26.94
CA PRO A 89 6.10 -1.55 -27.00
C PRO A 89 5.46 -0.36 -26.30
N ILE A 90 6.26 0.42 -25.58
CA ILE A 90 5.81 1.67 -24.94
C ILE A 90 5.11 2.63 -25.94
N SER A 91 5.56 2.61 -27.21
CA SER A 91 4.96 3.44 -28.28
C SER A 91 3.51 3.08 -28.63
N TRP A 92 3.04 1.91 -28.21
CA TRP A 92 1.64 1.47 -28.41
C TRP A 92 0.73 1.89 -27.26
N VAL A 93 1.32 2.24 -26.11
CA VAL A 93 0.57 2.68 -24.94
C VAL A 93 0.03 4.09 -25.18
N LYS A 94 -1.27 4.25 -25.08
CA LYS A 94 -1.97 5.54 -25.21
C LYS A 94 -2.09 6.25 -23.87
N THR A 95 -2.27 5.46 -22.81
CA THR A 95 -2.52 5.98 -21.47
C THR A 95 -1.74 5.15 -20.46
N PHE A 96 -0.81 5.79 -19.75
CA PHE A 96 -0.11 5.22 -18.59
C PHE A 96 -0.84 5.59 -17.32
N GLN A 97 -0.56 4.88 -16.22
CA GLN A 97 -0.81 5.43 -14.90
C GLN A 97 0.11 6.64 -14.69
N TYR A 98 -0.41 7.67 -14.07
CA TYR A 98 0.35 8.90 -13.83
C TYR A 98 -0.15 9.62 -12.57
N TYR A 99 0.73 10.42 -12.00
CA TYR A 99 0.40 11.38 -10.96
C TYR A 99 0.22 12.75 -11.57
N LYS A 100 -0.77 13.49 -11.11
CA LYS A 100 -1.01 14.89 -11.51
C LYS A 100 -1.01 15.77 -10.28
N VAL A 101 -0.25 16.86 -10.33
CA VAL A 101 -0.36 17.95 -9.37
C VAL A 101 -1.19 19.03 -10.01
N GLU A 102 -2.30 19.40 -9.37
CA GLU A 102 -3.21 20.44 -9.78
C GLU A 102 -3.99 20.99 -8.57
N ASN A 103 -4.11 22.30 -8.46
CA ASN A 103 -4.84 22.95 -7.35
C ASN A 103 -4.35 22.52 -5.96
N ASP A 104 -3.04 22.42 -5.76
CA ASP A 104 -2.39 21.99 -4.52
C ASP A 104 -2.71 20.53 -4.10
N ILE A 105 -3.18 19.69 -5.02
CA ILE A 105 -3.50 18.28 -4.77
C ILE A 105 -2.63 17.38 -5.64
N LEU A 106 -2.06 16.34 -5.04
CA LEU A 106 -1.45 15.22 -5.74
C LEU A 106 -2.51 14.13 -5.95
N THR A 107 -2.80 13.82 -7.20
CA THR A 107 -3.78 12.80 -7.59
C THR A 107 -3.11 11.72 -8.43
N HIS A 108 -3.34 10.46 -8.11
CA HIS A 108 -2.93 9.32 -8.92
C HIS A 108 -4.06 8.91 -9.86
N TYR A 109 -3.78 8.84 -11.14
CA TYR A 109 -4.70 8.42 -12.19
C TYR A 109 -4.34 7.03 -12.69
N LEU A 110 -5.28 6.10 -12.54
CA LEU A 110 -5.18 4.73 -13.00
C LEU A 110 -6.04 4.59 -14.26
N PRO A 111 -5.47 4.33 -15.45
CA PRO A 111 -6.27 4.11 -16.65
C PRO A 111 -7.01 2.77 -16.56
N GLY A 112 -8.21 2.72 -17.13
CA GLY A 112 -8.97 1.48 -17.23
C GLY A 112 -8.44 0.54 -18.31
N ASN A 113 -7.57 1.00 -19.21
CA ASN A 113 -6.70 0.21 -20.07
C ASN A 113 -5.62 1.10 -20.73
N VAL A 114 -4.56 0.46 -21.20
CA VAL A 114 -3.42 1.13 -21.87
C VAL A 114 -3.75 1.71 -23.24
N TYR A 115 -4.86 1.33 -23.85
CA TYR A 115 -5.29 1.79 -25.17
C TYR A 115 -6.11 3.09 -25.11
N GLY A 116 -6.43 3.61 -23.91
CA GLY A 116 -7.20 4.84 -23.73
C GLY A 116 -8.68 4.72 -24.12
N THR A 117 -9.22 3.51 -24.23
CA THR A 117 -10.62 3.25 -24.59
C THR A 117 -11.55 3.08 -23.40
N LYS A 118 -11.03 2.88 -22.21
CA LYS A 118 -11.76 2.83 -20.93
C LYS A 118 -11.46 4.09 -20.11
N GLY A 119 -12.36 4.45 -19.19
CA GLY A 119 -12.18 5.60 -18.30
C GLY A 119 -10.99 5.48 -17.37
N GLN A 120 -10.75 6.53 -16.59
CA GLN A 120 -9.67 6.56 -15.57
C GLN A 120 -10.30 6.60 -14.18
N TYR A 121 -9.62 5.96 -13.23
CA TYR A 121 -9.92 6.06 -11.80
C TYR A 121 -8.90 7.01 -11.15
N ALA A 122 -9.39 8.02 -10.45
CA ALA A 122 -8.55 9.03 -9.80
C ALA A 122 -8.56 8.85 -8.28
N ILE A 123 -7.39 8.86 -7.66
CA ILE A 123 -7.18 8.75 -6.21
C ILE A 123 -6.50 10.03 -5.75
N ASN A 124 -7.19 10.85 -4.98
CA ASN A 124 -6.56 11.99 -4.31
C ASN A 124 -5.70 11.49 -3.17
N ILE A 125 -4.40 11.74 -3.24
CA ILE A 125 -3.41 11.13 -2.35
C ILE A 125 -3.10 12.03 -1.16
N ASP A 126 -2.75 13.30 -1.45
CA ASP A 126 -2.26 14.26 -0.45
C ASP A 126 -2.28 15.69 -1.05
N LYS A 127 -1.90 16.65 -0.23
CA LYS A 127 -1.43 17.94 -0.73
C LYS A 127 -0.19 17.76 -1.61
N LYS A 128 -0.01 18.69 -2.52
CA LYS A 128 1.19 18.76 -3.36
C LYS A 128 2.48 18.67 -2.52
N PRO A 129 3.36 17.69 -2.78
CA PRO A 129 4.70 17.67 -2.19
C PRO A 129 5.51 18.89 -2.63
N SER A 130 6.33 19.44 -1.74
CA SER A 130 7.09 20.68 -2.01
C SER A 130 8.05 20.59 -3.21
N MET A 131 8.53 19.38 -3.54
CA MET A 131 9.42 19.14 -4.68
C MET A 131 8.71 19.06 -6.03
N LEU A 132 7.37 19.01 -6.07
CA LEU A 132 6.60 18.93 -7.31
C LEU A 132 5.91 20.25 -7.59
N ASN A 133 5.89 20.68 -8.85
CA ASN A 133 5.07 21.77 -9.37
C ASN A 133 3.79 21.20 -10.00
N ASP A 134 2.88 22.08 -10.43
CA ASP A 134 1.72 21.66 -11.21
C ASP A 134 2.18 20.98 -12.49
N GLY A 135 1.63 19.80 -12.80
CA GLY A 135 2.05 19.00 -13.93
C GLY A 135 1.76 17.51 -13.79
N ILE A 136 2.25 16.74 -14.77
CA ILE A 136 2.10 15.28 -14.84
C ILE A 136 3.44 14.62 -14.56
N TYR A 137 3.40 13.56 -13.75
CA TYR A 137 4.55 12.78 -13.30
C TYR A 137 4.28 11.29 -13.41
N TYR A 138 5.34 10.51 -13.62
CA TYR A 138 5.29 9.06 -13.69
C TYR A 138 6.01 8.44 -12.49
N SER A 139 5.43 7.39 -11.93
CA SER A 139 6.00 6.60 -10.83
C SER A 139 5.28 5.26 -10.73
N TYR A 140 6.00 4.14 -10.49
CA TYR A 140 5.40 2.83 -10.20
C TYR A 140 5.62 2.40 -8.74
N ASP A 141 6.18 3.27 -7.92
CA ASP A 141 6.33 3.05 -6.48
C ASP A 141 5.64 4.12 -5.63
N GLY A 142 5.26 5.26 -6.25
CA GLY A 142 4.70 6.40 -5.55
C GLY A 142 5.73 7.19 -4.72
N ASN A 143 7.00 6.79 -4.76
CA ASN A 143 8.06 7.38 -3.95
C ASN A 143 8.99 8.28 -4.79
N TYR A 144 9.28 7.90 -6.04
CA TYR A 144 10.16 8.65 -6.94
C TYR A 144 9.42 9.07 -8.19
N PHE A 145 9.48 10.36 -8.52
CA PHE A 145 8.72 10.98 -9.60
C PHE A 145 9.59 11.38 -10.78
N TYR A 146 9.06 11.15 -11.97
CA TYR A 146 9.71 11.44 -13.25
C TYR A 146 8.78 12.24 -14.16
N THR A 147 9.36 13.13 -14.99
CA THR A 147 8.62 13.82 -16.05
C THR A 147 8.55 13.02 -17.35
N SER A 148 9.33 11.95 -17.45
CA SER A 148 9.43 11.12 -18.66
C SER A 148 9.40 9.64 -18.31
N MET A 149 8.52 8.90 -18.98
CA MET A 149 8.45 7.45 -18.87
C MET A 149 9.75 6.79 -19.35
N LYS A 150 10.43 7.36 -20.35
CA LYS A 150 11.70 6.84 -20.86
C LYS A 150 12.79 6.86 -19.78
N THR A 151 12.95 8.00 -19.08
CA THR A 151 13.95 8.13 -18.02
C THR A 151 13.64 7.25 -16.82
N LEU A 152 12.36 7.15 -16.43
CA LEU A 152 11.90 6.24 -15.38
C LEU A 152 12.30 4.79 -15.67
N LEU A 153 12.00 4.30 -16.87
CA LEU A 153 12.30 2.92 -17.24
C LEU A 153 13.80 2.66 -17.37
N GLN A 154 14.57 3.66 -17.77
CA GLN A 154 16.03 3.55 -17.81
C GLN A 154 16.59 3.39 -16.40
N ASP A 155 16.16 4.20 -15.44
CA ASP A 155 16.58 4.09 -14.05
C ASP A 155 16.18 2.75 -13.44
N TYR A 156 14.94 2.30 -13.65
CA TYR A 156 14.48 1.01 -13.13
C TYR A 156 15.25 -0.19 -13.68
N LYS A 157 15.67 -0.14 -14.96
CA LYS A 157 16.54 -1.18 -15.55
C LYS A 157 17.93 -1.20 -14.92
N ASN A 158 18.43 -0.05 -14.49
CA ASN A 158 19.73 0.11 -13.84
C ASN A 158 19.63 0.00 -12.31
N ASP A 159 18.47 -0.35 -11.77
CA ASP A 159 18.19 -0.47 -10.35
C ASP A 159 18.58 0.77 -9.53
N ASN A 160 18.25 1.94 -10.06
CA ASN A 160 18.52 3.23 -9.43
C ASN A 160 17.38 4.24 -9.67
N TYR A 161 17.54 5.47 -9.12
CA TYR A 161 16.59 6.58 -9.21
C TYR A 161 17.27 7.90 -9.58
N ASN A 162 18.42 7.84 -10.26
CA ASN A 162 19.30 8.98 -10.49
C ASN A 162 18.66 10.13 -11.29
N GLN A 163 17.66 9.83 -12.11
CA GLN A 163 16.95 10.80 -12.96
C GLN A 163 15.60 11.22 -12.37
N ALA A 164 15.22 10.71 -11.18
CA ALA A 164 14.02 11.15 -10.49
C ALA A 164 14.17 12.60 -10.02
N ILE A 165 13.07 13.37 -10.04
CA ILE A 165 13.04 14.76 -9.56
C ILE A 165 13.47 14.83 -8.09
N ASN A 166 13.08 13.85 -7.32
CA ASN A 166 13.30 13.74 -5.88
C ASN A 166 14.25 12.60 -5.51
N LYS A 167 15.28 12.37 -6.31
CA LYS A 167 16.25 11.26 -6.18
C LYS A 167 16.88 11.13 -4.79
N ASP A 168 17.14 12.26 -4.14
CA ASP A 168 17.80 12.31 -2.83
C ASP A 168 16.81 12.29 -1.65
N ASN A 169 15.51 12.43 -1.92
CA ASN A 169 14.48 12.50 -0.90
C ASN A 169 13.17 11.83 -1.41
N PRO A 170 13.04 10.51 -1.24
CA PRO A 170 11.84 9.80 -1.66
C PRO A 170 10.60 10.32 -0.92
N TYR A 171 9.51 10.45 -1.65
CA TYR A 171 8.24 10.86 -1.09
C TYR A 171 7.52 9.67 -0.46
N TYR A 172 7.04 9.83 0.73
CA TYR A 172 6.15 8.90 1.40
C TYR A 172 4.84 9.61 1.75
N ASN A 173 3.73 9.16 1.18
CA ASN A 173 2.41 9.70 1.47
C ASN A 173 2.11 9.57 2.97
N TYR A 174 1.78 10.69 3.63
CA TYR A 174 1.59 10.70 5.08
C TYR A 174 0.54 9.69 5.55
N TYR A 175 -0.62 9.65 4.93
CA TYR A 175 -1.74 8.81 5.35
C TYR A 175 -1.51 7.32 5.04
N GLN A 176 -0.79 7.02 3.97
CA GLN A 176 -0.48 5.66 3.55
C GLN A 176 0.63 5.04 4.41
N TYR A 177 1.57 5.87 4.87
CA TYR A 177 2.72 5.44 5.66
C TYR A 177 2.62 5.80 7.14
N LEU A 178 1.52 6.42 7.60
CA LEU A 178 1.25 6.64 9.02
C LEU A 178 1.12 5.30 9.74
N ALA A 179 1.85 5.15 10.85
CA ALA A 179 1.75 3.94 11.64
C ALA A 179 0.37 3.82 12.31
N PHE A 180 -0.21 2.62 12.29
CA PHE A 180 -1.48 2.35 12.99
C PHE A 180 -1.42 2.59 14.49
N ARG A 181 -0.23 2.49 15.10
CA ARG A 181 0.00 2.77 16.52
C ARG A 181 0.08 4.28 16.80
N THR A 182 -0.85 5.03 16.24
CA THR A 182 -1.06 6.46 16.47
C THR A 182 -2.49 6.69 16.89
N LYS A 183 -2.80 7.90 17.37
CA LYS A 183 -4.16 8.34 17.65
C LYS A 183 -4.53 9.48 16.71
N THR A 184 -5.78 9.50 16.28
CA THR A 184 -6.33 10.66 15.58
C THR A 184 -6.66 11.78 16.56
N ASN A 185 -6.62 13.04 16.10
CA ASN A 185 -7.12 14.20 16.82
C ASN A 185 -8.63 14.44 16.63
N TYR A 186 -9.27 13.62 15.79
CA TYR A 186 -10.70 13.73 15.51
C TYR A 186 -11.56 13.05 16.56
N SER A 187 -12.72 13.66 16.85
CA SER A 187 -13.73 13.06 17.72
C SER A 187 -14.59 12.04 16.97
N SER A 188 -15.40 11.28 17.73
CA SER A 188 -16.39 10.37 17.17
C SER A 188 -17.40 11.08 16.27
N GLU A 189 -17.80 12.31 16.62
CA GLU A 189 -18.75 13.13 15.87
C GLU A 189 -18.16 13.56 14.52
N ASN A 190 -16.86 13.88 14.46
CA ASN A 190 -16.19 14.18 13.20
C ASN A 190 -16.19 12.95 12.27
N ILE A 191 -15.90 11.76 12.81
CA ILE A 191 -15.95 10.49 12.04
C ILE A 191 -17.37 10.24 11.53
N ASP A 192 -18.38 10.38 12.38
CA ASP A 192 -19.79 10.17 11.99
C ASP A 192 -20.24 11.18 10.94
N GLN A 193 -19.86 12.45 11.10
CA GLN A 193 -20.14 13.49 10.12
C GLN A 193 -19.49 13.15 8.76
N TYR A 194 -18.21 12.75 8.74
CA TYR A 194 -17.54 12.37 7.52
C TYR A 194 -18.23 11.19 6.83
N ILE A 195 -18.52 10.12 7.58
CA ILE A 195 -19.19 8.93 7.05
C ILE A 195 -20.56 9.31 6.45
N SER A 196 -21.37 10.10 7.17
CA SER A 196 -22.70 10.50 6.70
C SER A 196 -22.68 11.27 5.38
N LEU A 197 -21.62 12.06 5.14
CA LEU A 197 -21.44 12.82 3.90
C LEU A 197 -20.88 11.97 2.73
N ARG A 198 -20.40 10.77 2.99
CA ARG A 198 -19.77 9.89 1.99
C ARG A 198 -20.58 8.61 1.69
N THR A 199 -21.73 8.42 2.36
CA THR A 199 -22.60 7.27 2.18
C THR A 199 -24.08 7.67 2.20
N ASN A 200 -24.96 6.71 2.23
CA ASN A 200 -26.41 6.92 2.34
C ASN A 200 -27.03 6.21 3.55
N SER A 201 -28.32 6.40 3.76
CA SER A 201 -29.07 5.86 4.92
C SER A 201 -29.04 4.33 5.07
N GLY A 202 -28.65 3.59 4.03
CA GLY A 202 -28.52 2.13 4.09
C GLY A 202 -27.15 1.63 4.58
N SER A 203 -26.22 2.53 4.91
CA SER A 203 -24.89 2.13 5.34
C SER A 203 -24.85 1.63 6.78
N LYS A 204 -24.17 0.50 6.98
CA LYS A 204 -23.85 -0.06 8.31
C LYS A 204 -22.75 0.71 9.05
N MET A 205 -22.10 1.68 8.39
CA MET A 205 -21.07 2.52 9.02
C MET A 205 -21.64 3.79 9.66
N LEU A 206 -22.90 4.14 9.41
CA LEU A 206 -23.51 5.31 10.06
C LEU A 206 -23.48 5.17 11.59
N THR A 207 -23.12 6.26 12.27
CA THR A 207 -23.05 6.33 13.75
C THR A 207 -22.05 5.35 14.41
N THR A 208 -20.98 5.00 13.70
CA THR A 208 -19.92 4.10 14.20
C THR A 208 -18.68 4.82 14.72
N GLY A 209 -18.66 6.15 14.69
CA GLY A 209 -17.50 6.95 15.11
C GLY A 209 -17.01 6.63 16.51
N SER A 210 -17.94 6.50 17.47
CA SER A 210 -17.62 6.10 18.84
C SER A 210 -17.01 4.70 18.94
N LEU A 211 -17.43 3.76 18.10
CA LEU A 211 -16.90 2.40 18.08
C LEU A 211 -15.45 2.39 17.60
N PHE A 212 -15.11 3.18 16.57
CA PHE A 212 -13.73 3.33 16.10
C PHE A 212 -12.82 4.01 17.14
N ILE A 213 -13.30 5.06 17.82
CA ILE A 213 -12.54 5.74 18.88
C ILE A 213 -12.33 4.80 20.08
N ASN A 214 -13.35 4.07 20.51
CA ASN A 214 -13.23 3.09 21.60
C ASN A 214 -12.20 2.00 21.24
N ALA A 215 -12.25 1.47 20.02
CA ALA A 215 -11.28 0.48 19.55
C ALA A 215 -9.85 1.05 19.51
N GLN A 216 -9.67 2.31 19.12
CA GLN A 216 -8.38 3.00 19.21
C GLN A 216 -7.86 3.03 20.64
N ASP A 217 -8.70 3.42 21.60
CA ASP A 217 -8.30 3.58 22.99
C ASP A 217 -8.00 2.23 23.68
N ILE A 218 -8.75 1.19 23.35
CA ILE A 218 -8.57 -0.15 23.92
C ILE A 218 -7.40 -0.90 23.29
N TYR A 219 -7.31 -0.89 21.96
CA TYR A 219 -6.36 -1.74 21.21
C TYR A 219 -5.18 -0.98 20.59
N GLY A 220 -5.14 0.36 20.73
CA GLY A 220 -4.05 1.20 20.21
C GLY A 220 -3.97 1.19 18.69
N THR A 221 -5.09 1.15 17.98
CA THR A 221 -5.16 1.16 16.51
C THR A 221 -5.87 2.43 16.03
N ASN A 222 -5.23 3.23 15.20
CA ASN A 222 -5.75 4.53 14.75
C ASN A 222 -7.18 4.41 14.17
N ALA A 223 -8.12 5.15 14.77
CA ALA A 223 -9.55 5.08 14.47
C ALA A 223 -9.85 5.47 13.01
N VAL A 224 -9.20 6.50 12.48
CA VAL A 224 -9.44 6.97 11.11
C VAL A 224 -8.81 6.05 10.07
N LEU A 225 -7.64 5.44 10.34
CA LEU A 225 -7.10 4.39 9.47
C LEU A 225 -8.02 3.17 9.40
N MET A 226 -8.60 2.75 10.54
CA MET A 226 -9.56 1.64 10.55
C MET A 226 -10.85 1.99 9.80
N MET A 227 -11.40 3.18 10.05
CA MET A 227 -12.57 3.70 9.33
C MET A 227 -12.31 3.73 7.82
N ALA A 228 -11.14 4.22 7.39
CA ALA A 228 -10.75 4.30 5.99
C ALA A 228 -10.69 2.92 5.30
N ILE A 229 -10.15 1.91 5.98
CA ILE A 229 -10.20 0.52 5.49
C ILE A 229 -11.65 0.04 5.39
N GLY A 230 -12.45 0.24 6.43
CA GLY A 230 -13.87 -0.15 6.41
C GLY A 230 -14.64 0.51 5.26
N MET A 231 -14.40 1.79 4.99
CA MET A 231 -14.98 2.52 3.85
C MET A 231 -14.60 1.87 2.51
N ASN A 232 -13.34 1.49 2.36
CA ASN A 232 -12.82 0.88 1.13
C ASN A 232 -13.35 -0.55 0.92
N GLU A 233 -13.32 -1.39 1.96
CA GLU A 233 -13.67 -2.81 1.87
C GLU A 233 -15.18 -3.07 1.78
N SER A 234 -15.99 -2.23 2.40
CA SER A 234 -17.43 -2.44 2.51
C SER A 234 -18.27 -1.61 1.55
N ASP A 235 -17.68 -0.96 0.55
CA ASP A 235 -18.37 0.07 -0.23
C ASP A 235 -19.10 1.06 0.69
N ARG A 236 -18.35 1.61 1.65
CA ARG A 236 -18.88 2.54 2.65
C ARG A 236 -20.02 1.95 3.49
N GLY A 237 -19.90 0.68 3.89
CA GLY A 237 -20.87 -0.02 4.70
C GLY A 237 -22.09 -0.55 3.93
N ARG A 238 -22.05 -0.58 2.59
CA ARG A 238 -23.18 -0.99 1.75
C ARG A 238 -23.01 -2.33 1.07
N SER A 239 -21.81 -2.91 1.11
CA SER A 239 -21.54 -4.21 0.49
C SER A 239 -22.44 -5.32 1.06
N PRO A 240 -22.72 -6.39 0.31
CA PRO A 240 -23.50 -7.54 0.81
C PRO A 240 -22.92 -8.12 2.10
N TYR A 241 -21.60 -8.13 2.27
CA TYR A 241 -20.98 -8.62 3.51
C TYR A 241 -21.21 -7.70 4.69
N ALA A 242 -21.14 -6.38 4.49
CA ALA A 242 -21.50 -5.42 5.52
C ALA A 242 -22.97 -5.56 5.93
N GLN A 243 -23.87 -5.65 4.95
CA GLN A 243 -25.32 -5.70 5.20
C GLN A 243 -25.77 -6.98 5.88
N ASN A 244 -25.32 -8.13 5.40
CA ASN A 244 -25.85 -9.43 5.79
C ASN A 244 -25.01 -10.14 6.86
N ARG A 245 -23.76 -9.69 7.11
CA ARG A 245 -22.82 -10.35 8.01
C ARG A 245 -22.12 -9.40 8.99
N ASN A 246 -22.49 -8.13 9.02
CA ASN A 246 -21.81 -7.06 9.77
C ASN A 246 -20.28 -7.02 9.51
N ASN A 247 -19.81 -7.49 8.34
CA ASN A 247 -18.41 -7.59 8.02
C ASN A 247 -17.94 -6.37 7.21
N LEU A 248 -17.40 -5.38 7.90
CA LEU A 248 -16.91 -4.13 7.30
C LEU A 248 -15.54 -4.25 6.62
N PHE A 249 -14.76 -5.28 6.94
CA PHE A 249 -13.35 -5.38 6.52
C PHE A 249 -13.09 -6.53 5.55
N GLY A 250 -14.14 -7.16 5.02
CA GLY A 250 -14.00 -8.28 4.08
C GLY A 250 -13.30 -9.51 4.68
N LEU A 251 -13.33 -9.68 6.00
CA LEU A 251 -12.58 -10.70 6.70
C LEU A 251 -13.04 -12.10 6.32
N ASN A 252 -12.05 -12.98 6.02
CA ASN A 252 -12.26 -14.35 5.53
C ASN A 252 -13.10 -14.44 4.23
N ALA A 253 -13.36 -13.32 3.57
CA ALA A 253 -13.94 -13.31 2.24
C ALA A 253 -12.84 -13.67 1.24
N VAL A 254 -12.54 -14.98 1.10
CA VAL A 254 -11.59 -15.44 0.08
C VAL A 254 -12.29 -15.51 -1.25
N ASP A 255 -11.63 -15.04 -2.32
CA ASP A 255 -12.18 -15.04 -3.69
C ASP A 255 -12.63 -16.43 -4.15
N LYS A 256 -12.02 -17.49 -3.60
CA LYS A 256 -12.38 -18.90 -3.90
C LYS A 256 -13.69 -19.36 -3.28
N ASN A 257 -14.11 -18.78 -2.16
CA ASN A 257 -15.35 -19.13 -1.48
C ASN A 257 -15.91 -17.92 -0.70
N PRO A 258 -16.68 -17.04 -1.38
CA PRO A 258 -17.31 -15.89 -0.74
C PRO A 258 -18.26 -16.23 0.43
N SER A 259 -18.79 -17.47 0.46
CA SER A 259 -19.64 -17.97 1.55
C SER A 259 -18.91 -18.13 2.87
N ASN A 260 -17.56 -18.19 2.87
CA ASN A 260 -16.73 -18.30 4.08
C ASN A 260 -16.45 -16.96 4.76
N ALA A 261 -16.93 -15.83 4.22
CA ALA A 261 -16.78 -14.53 4.90
C ALA A 261 -17.33 -14.58 6.33
N SER A 262 -16.54 -14.06 7.27
CA SER A 262 -16.93 -14.06 8.70
C SER A 262 -18.26 -13.36 8.92
N TYR A 263 -19.03 -13.91 9.83
CA TYR A 263 -20.23 -13.28 10.40
C TYR A 263 -19.89 -12.70 11.77
N TYR A 264 -20.42 -11.52 12.08
CA TYR A 264 -20.28 -10.85 13.36
C TYR A 264 -21.66 -10.53 13.94
N ASP A 265 -21.79 -10.63 15.26
CA ASP A 265 -23.05 -10.38 15.94
C ASP A 265 -23.47 -8.90 15.82
N SER A 266 -22.50 -8.01 15.76
CA SER A 266 -22.70 -6.56 15.56
C SER A 266 -21.56 -5.92 14.79
N ILE A 267 -21.75 -4.66 14.39
CA ILE A 267 -20.66 -3.83 13.82
C ILE A 267 -19.58 -3.57 14.87
N GLU A 268 -19.94 -3.41 16.14
CA GLU A 268 -19.00 -3.27 17.24
C GLU A 268 -18.12 -4.50 17.39
N ASP A 269 -18.70 -5.70 17.37
CA ASP A 269 -17.94 -6.96 17.39
C ASP A 269 -16.99 -7.08 16.22
N CYS A 270 -17.42 -6.70 15.03
CA CYS A 270 -16.55 -6.66 13.84
C CYS A 270 -15.37 -5.71 14.03
N ILE A 271 -15.58 -4.47 14.49
CA ILE A 271 -14.51 -3.47 14.70
C ILE A 271 -13.55 -3.95 15.80
N ASN A 272 -14.07 -4.47 16.92
CA ASN A 272 -13.25 -4.96 18.02
C ASN A 272 -12.41 -6.17 17.60
N THR A 273 -13.02 -7.15 16.92
CA THR A 273 -12.30 -8.32 16.39
C THR A 273 -11.22 -7.93 15.38
N TYR A 274 -11.51 -6.97 14.50
CA TYR A 274 -10.53 -6.46 13.55
C TYR A 274 -9.35 -5.80 14.27
N SER A 275 -9.61 -4.91 15.20
CA SER A 275 -8.58 -4.20 15.97
C SER A 275 -7.70 -5.14 16.80
N TYR A 276 -8.32 -6.11 17.46
CA TYR A 276 -7.65 -7.06 18.33
C TYR A 276 -6.91 -8.15 17.54
N ALA A 277 -7.66 -9.03 16.85
CA ALA A 277 -7.12 -10.26 16.30
C ALA A 277 -6.39 -10.07 14.96
N TRP A 278 -6.88 -9.14 14.11
CA TRP A 278 -6.29 -8.93 12.80
C TRP A 278 -5.18 -7.88 12.83
N LEU A 279 -5.41 -6.75 13.47
CA LEU A 279 -4.40 -5.70 13.57
C LEU A 279 -3.42 -5.99 14.71
N SER A 280 -3.84 -5.90 15.97
CA SER A 280 -2.92 -5.90 17.11
C SER A 280 -2.11 -7.18 17.27
N TYR A 281 -2.73 -8.35 17.09
CA TYR A 281 -2.08 -9.66 17.14
C TYR A 281 -1.72 -10.26 15.77
N GLY A 282 -1.79 -9.45 14.73
CA GLY A 282 -1.48 -9.88 13.37
C GLY A 282 -0.62 -8.87 12.62
N TYR A 283 -1.27 -8.05 11.81
CA TYR A 283 -0.57 -7.13 10.89
C TYR A 283 0.34 -6.11 11.59
N LEU A 284 0.13 -5.82 12.87
CA LEU A 284 0.93 -4.87 13.65
C LEU A 284 1.88 -5.54 14.65
N ASP A 285 1.89 -6.86 14.74
CA ASP A 285 2.82 -7.61 15.61
C ASP A 285 4.04 -8.04 14.80
N PRO A 286 5.26 -7.53 15.11
CA PRO A 286 6.49 -7.93 14.41
C PRO A 286 6.80 -9.42 14.44
N ARG A 287 6.19 -10.18 15.34
CA ARG A 287 6.35 -11.64 15.49
C ARG A 287 5.43 -12.43 14.55
N ASP A 288 4.33 -11.81 14.10
CA ASP A 288 3.35 -12.46 13.21
C ASP A 288 3.87 -12.52 11.76
N TYR A 289 3.54 -13.59 11.06
CA TYR A 289 3.92 -13.77 9.64
C TYR A 289 3.28 -12.76 8.68
N ARG A 290 2.18 -12.12 9.10
CA ARG A 290 1.47 -11.08 8.34
C ARG A 290 2.14 -9.71 8.45
N TYR A 291 3.07 -9.52 9.39
CA TYR A 291 3.72 -8.23 9.61
C TYR A 291 4.72 -7.89 8.50
N PHE A 292 4.51 -6.79 7.83
CA PHE A 292 5.42 -6.19 6.84
C PHE A 292 5.60 -4.68 7.04
N GLY A 293 5.30 -4.19 8.24
CA GLY A 293 5.26 -2.78 8.63
C GLY A 293 3.87 -2.38 9.11
N GLY A 294 3.81 -1.59 10.18
CA GLY A 294 2.57 -1.23 10.87
C GLY A 294 1.80 -0.07 10.23
N ASN A 295 1.76 0.02 8.91
CA ASN A 295 1.14 1.06 8.10
C ASN A 295 0.31 0.43 6.96
N LEU A 296 -0.46 1.22 6.23
CA LEU A 296 -1.19 0.71 5.05
C LEU A 296 -0.21 0.20 3.99
N GLY A 297 0.83 0.98 3.67
CA GLY A 297 1.94 0.59 2.81
C GLY A 297 1.59 0.47 1.32
N ASN A 298 2.23 -0.48 0.65
CA ASN A 298 2.04 -0.81 -0.77
C ASN A 298 2.32 -2.31 -0.99
N LYS A 299 2.55 -2.76 -2.23
CA LYS A 299 2.88 -4.18 -2.48
C LYS A 299 4.27 -4.61 -2.01
N TYR A 300 5.12 -3.68 -1.58
CA TYR A 300 6.44 -3.96 -1.03
C TYR A 300 6.47 -4.03 0.51
N GLN A 301 5.58 -3.28 1.17
CA GLN A 301 5.55 -3.16 2.63
C GLN A 301 4.15 -2.83 3.16
N GLY A 302 3.98 -2.87 4.49
CA GLY A 302 2.73 -2.55 5.16
C GLY A 302 1.68 -3.65 5.02
N LEU A 303 0.45 -3.30 5.39
CA LEU A 303 -0.67 -4.23 5.33
C LEU A 303 -0.92 -4.74 3.92
N ASN A 304 -0.85 -3.85 2.89
CA ASN A 304 -1.16 -4.22 1.51
C ASN A 304 -0.29 -5.36 0.97
N TYR A 305 0.88 -5.58 1.53
CA TYR A 305 1.73 -6.70 1.10
C TYR A 305 1.01 -8.05 1.18
N LYS A 306 0.20 -8.28 2.24
CA LYS A 306 -0.53 -9.53 2.50
C LYS A 306 -2.05 -9.38 2.50
N TYR A 307 -2.58 -8.19 2.74
CA TYR A 307 -4.00 -7.97 2.97
C TYR A 307 -4.83 -8.08 1.68
N ALA A 308 -4.40 -7.40 0.63
CA ALA A 308 -5.15 -7.31 -0.61
C ALA A 308 -4.30 -7.64 -1.84
N SER A 309 -4.94 -8.20 -2.85
CA SER A 309 -4.35 -8.43 -4.17
C SER A 309 -4.32 -7.16 -5.03
N ASP A 310 -5.22 -6.21 -4.79
CA ASP A 310 -5.21 -4.90 -5.45
C ASP A 310 -3.92 -4.16 -5.09
N PRO A 311 -3.05 -3.84 -6.08
CA PRO A 311 -1.78 -3.19 -5.82
C PRO A 311 -1.92 -1.78 -5.23
N PHE A 312 -3.04 -1.10 -5.46
CA PHE A 312 -3.33 0.25 -4.95
C PHE A 312 -4.36 0.28 -3.82
N TRP A 313 -4.65 -0.85 -3.21
CA TRP A 313 -5.59 -0.95 -2.09
C TRP A 313 -5.26 0.02 -0.95
N ALA A 314 -3.98 0.08 -0.55
CA ALA A 314 -3.54 0.95 0.53
C ALA A 314 -3.70 2.43 0.20
N GLU A 315 -3.39 2.80 -1.04
CA GLU A 315 -3.54 4.17 -1.53
C GLU A 315 -5.01 4.59 -1.58
N LYS A 316 -5.91 3.68 -2.03
CA LYS A 316 -7.35 3.88 -2.00
C LYS A 316 -7.88 4.03 -0.59
N ALA A 317 -7.46 3.20 0.35
CA ALA A 317 -7.82 3.33 1.76
C ALA A 317 -7.29 4.65 2.34
N ALA A 318 -6.01 4.99 2.13
CA ALA A 318 -5.41 6.23 2.60
C ALA A 318 -6.14 7.49 2.08
N SER A 319 -6.71 7.42 0.87
CA SER A 319 -7.44 8.55 0.28
C SER A 319 -8.68 8.95 1.07
N TYR A 320 -9.35 8.02 1.77
CA TYR A 320 -10.45 8.34 2.67
C TYR A 320 -9.98 9.12 3.89
N TYR A 321 -8.81 8.79 4.43
CA TYR A 321 -8.23 9.56 5.52
C TYR A 321 -7.86 10.97 5.05
N TYR A 322 -7.16 11.09 3.93
CA TYR A 322 -6.83 12.39 3.34
C TYR A 322 -8.07 13.25 3.10
N ASP A 323 -9.14 12.67 2.54
CA ASP A 323 -10.39 13.36 2.26
C ASP A 323 -11.07 13.86 3.54
N MET A 324 -11.08 13.04 4.60
CA MET A 324 -11.58 13.44 5.91
C MET A 324 -10.73 14.55 6.53
N ASP A 325 -9.43 14.40 6.56
CA ASP A 325 -8.51 15.35 7.17
C ASP A 325 -8.55 16.70 6.43
N LYS A 326 -8.65 16.67 5.09
CA LYS A 326 -8.88 17.85 4.26
C LYS A 326 -10.19 18.55 4.59
N MET A 327 -11.27 17.78 4.78
CA MET A 327 -12.59 18.32 5.09
C MET A 327 -12.62 19.08 6.43
N PHE A 328 -11.85 18.61 7.41
CA PHE A 328 -11.78 19.23 8.74
C PHE A 328 -10.53 20.10 8.98
N GLY A 329 -9.80 20.49 7.92
CA GLY A 329 -8.72 21.47 7.99
C GLY A 329 -7.36 20.90 8.38
N PHE A 330 -7.10 19.61 8.13
CA PHE A 330 -5.80 18.95 8.31
C PHE A 330 -5.29 18.91 9.75
N GLN A 331 -6.11 18.45 10.69
CA GLN A 331 -5.73 18.33 12.11
C GLN A 331 -4.77 17.17 12.38
N ASP A 332 -4.78 16.14 11.55
CA ASP A 332 -3.94 14.94 11.72
C ASP A 332 -2.69 14.97 10.83
N ARG A 333 -2.71 15.71 9.71
CA ARG A 333 -1.58 15.77 8.79
C ARG A 333 -0.34 16.30 9.47
N ASN A 334 0.75 15.50 9.46
CA ASN A 334 2.01 15.80 10.10
C ASN A 334 1.93 15.98 11.64
N SER A 335 0.86 15.51 12.29
CA SER A 335 0.77 15.49 13.76
C SER A 335 1.79 14.52 14.39
N TYR A 336 2.27 13.56 13.61
CA TYR A 336 3.35 12.66 13.99
C TYR A 336 4.55 12.80 13.05
N LYS A 337 5.76 12.82 13.60
CA LYS A 337 6.99 12.65 12.82
C LYS A 337 7.16 11.17 12.51
N THR A 338 7.02 10.80 11.24
CA THR A 338 7.14 9.41 10.79
C THR A 338 8.46 9.17 10.08
N ALA A 339 8.95 7.95 10.13
CA ALA A 339 10.09 7.50 9.34
C ALA A 339 9.82 6.08 8.81
N VAL A 340 10.48 5.76 7.71
CA VAL A 340 10.49 4.42 7.13
C VAL A 340 11.87 3.83 7.36
N LEU A 341 11.93 2.63 7.95
CA LEU A 341 13.19 1.95 8.24
C LEU A 341 13.83 1.48 6.92
N ASN A 342 15.01 2.00 6.63
CA ASN A 342 15.81 1.53 5.51
C ASN A 342 16.72 0.37 5.96
N ASN A 343 16.24 -0.86 5.78
CA ASN A 343 16.96 -2.07 6.19
C ASN A 343 17.89 -2.61 5.09
N GLU A 344 18.23 -1.84 4.06
CA GLU A 344 19.12 -2.30 2.98
C GLU A 344 20.50 -2.69 3.50
N TYR A 345 20.98 -1.99 4.52
CA TYR A 345 22.30 -2.24 5.15
C TYR A 345 22.23 -3.25 6.30
N TYR A 346 21.05 -3.52 6.87
CA TYR A 346 20.89 -4.39 8.03
C TYR A 346 19.68 -5.29 7.87
N ASN A 347 19.86 -6.59 7.98
CA ASN A 347 18.75 -7.55 7.90
C ASN A 347 17.76 -7.43 9.06
N THR A 348 18.15 -6.73 10.14
CA THR A 348 17.33 -6.56 11.34
C THR A 348 17.68 -5.21 11.99
N VAL A 349 16.66 -4.41 12.28
CA VAL A 349 16.77 -3.21 13.12
C VAL A 349 16.25 -3.59 14.52
N PHE A 350 17.05 -3.34 15.54
CA PHE A 350 16.70 -3.64 16.92
C PHE A 350 16.15 -2.42 17.63
N ALA A 351 15.15 -2.64 18.48
CA ALA A 351 14.72 -1.64 19.45
C ALA A 351 15.44 -1.87 20.78
N TYR A 352 15.74 -0.79 21.48
CA TYR A 352 16.45 -0.79 22.75
C TYR A 352 15.60 -0.12 23.83
N LYS A 353 15.73 -0.53 25.09
CA LYS A 353 15.04 0.10 26.23
C LYS A 353 15.53 1.54 26.46
N THR A 354 16.83 1.77 26.27
CA THR A 354 17.51 3.06 26.33
C THR A 354 18.59 3.11 25.25
N PRO A 355 19.07 4.29 24.83
CA PRO A 355 20.19 4.41 23.90
C PRO A 355 21.40 3.57 24.32
N GLY A 356 21.83 2.61 23.48
CA GLY A 356 22.95 1.69 23.76
C GLY A 356 22.72 0.66 24.86
N GLY A 357 21.52 0.58 25.42
CA GLY A 357 21.19 -0.32 26.52
C GLY A 357 20.73 -1.71 26.05
N GLU A 358 19.84 -2.31 26.84
CA GLU A 358 19.31 -3.67 26.56
C GLU A 358 18.37 -3.68 25.35
N ILE A 359 18.55 -4.68 24.48
CA ILE A 359 17.68 -4.92 23.34
C ILE A 359 16.32 -5.43 23.82
N VAL A 360 15.24 -4.86 23.27
CA VAL A 360 13.89 -5.38 23.46
C VAL A 360 13.71 -6.56 22.50
N LYS A 361 13.90 -7.78 23.00
CA LYS A 361 14.02 -9.00 22.18
C LYS A 361 12.83 -9.27 21.25
N ASP A 362 11.63 -8.88 21.67
CA ASP A 362 10.41 -9.13 20.89
C ASP A 362 10.18 -8.11 19.77
N TYR A 363 10.98 -7.02 19.72
CA TYR A 363 10.87 -5.96 18.73
C TYR A 363 12.11 -5.93 17.84
N GLN A 364 12.15 -6.89 16.93
CA GLN A 364 13.14 -6.96 15.87
C GLN A 364 12.44 -6.67 14.54
N TYR A 365 12.72 -5.53 13.97
CA TYR A 365 12.19 -5.17 12.64
C TYR A 365 12.97 -5.92 11.56
N LYS A 366 12.58 -7.17 11.31
CA LYS A 366 13.18 -8.03 10.28
C LYS A 366 12.71 -7.71 8.86
N LYS A 367 11.66 -6.90 8.74
CA LYS A 367 11.06 -6.56 7.45
C LYS A 367 11.52 -5.17 7.03
N LYS A 368 11.89 -5.05 5.76
CA LYS A 368 12.29 -3.78 5.15
C LYS A 368 11.15 -2.77 5.22
N ASN A 369 11.52 -1.50 5.36
CA ASN A 369 10.61 -0.36 5.23
C ASN A 369 9.42 -0.32 6.20
N ALA A 370 9.54 -0.88 7.40
CA ALA A 370 8.53 -0.67 8.43
C ALA A 370 8.42 0.82 8.78
N SER A 371 7.21 1.35 8.83
CA SER A 371 6.96 2.70 9.32
C SER A 371 7.05 2.74 10.84
N ILE A 372 7.69 3.77 11.34
CA ILE A 372 7.78 4.07 12.78
C ILE A 372 7.36 5.51 13.04
N VAL A 373 6.93 5.76 14.27
CA VAL A 373 6.69 7.12 14.79
C VAL A 373 7.87 7.52 15.66
N ILE A 374 8.48 8.65 15.34
CA ILE A 374 9.56 9.24 16.11
C ILE A 374 8.94 10.18 17.16
N LEU A 375 9.12 9.86 18.44
CA LEU A 375 8.64 10.67 19.56
C LEU A 375 9.67 11.73 19.96
N GLU A 376 10.95 11.35 19.89
CA GLU A 376 12.05 12.22 20.34
C GLU A 376 13.35 11.80 19.64
N GLU A 377 14.21 12.76 19.39
CA GLU A 377 15.58 12.54 18.94
C GLU A 377 16.52 12.88 20.10
N VAL A 378 17.39 11.95 20.46
CA VAL A 378 18.31 12.08 21.60
C VAL A 378 19.72 11.67 21.21
N GLU A 379 20.72 12.26 21.86
CA GLU A 379 22.09 11.79 21.75
C GLU A 379 22.35 10.64 22.74
N GLY A 380 23.19 9.70 22.33
CA GLY A 380 23.57 8.55 23.15
C GLY A 380 24.90 7.94 22.72
N PRO A 381 25.22 6.72 23.17
CA PRO A 381 26.42 6.03 22.76
C PRO A 381 26.49 5.87 21.23
N THR A 382 27.69 6.03 20.67
CA THR A 382 27.91 5.86 19.23
C THR A 382 27.78 4.38 18.85
N VAL A 383 26.87 4.08 17.95
CA VAL A 383 26.66 2.76 17.38
C VAL A 383 26.57 2.92 15.85
N ASN A 384 27.32 2.09 15.11
CA ASN A 384 27.36 2.14 13.65
C ASN A 384 27.68 3.53 13.05
N GLY A 385 28.52 4.32 13.74
CA GLY A 385 28.97 5.62 13.25
C GLY A 385 28.05 6.80 13.54
N THR A 386 26.95 6.58 14.26
CA THR A 386 26.05 7.65 14.72
C THR A 386 25.85 7.62 16.23
N ASN A 387 25.71 8.79 16.85
CA ASN A 387 25.30 8.96 18.25
C ASN A 387 23.84 9.41 18.36
N ILE A 388 23.13 9.53 17.24
CA ILE A 388 21.72 9.93 17.21
C ILE A 388 20.84 8.71 17.41
N TRP A 389 19.95 8.80 18.37
CA TRP A 389 18.97 7.79 18.72
C TRP A 389 17.56 8.35 18.60
N TYR A 390 16.64 7.54 18.12
CA TYR A 390 15.24 7.90 17.99
C TYR A 390 14.41 7.12 19.01
N LYS A 391 13.75 7.86 19.91
CA LYS A 391 12.70 7.27 20.75
C LYS A 391 11.48 7.04 19.88
N ILE A 392 11.05 5.80 19.79
CA ILE A 392 9.93 5.39 18.95
C ILE A 392 8.76 4.91 19.79
N PHE A 393 7.57 5.00 19.24
CA PHE A 393 6.39 4.41 19.86
C PHE A 393 6.43 2.90 19.64
N ILE A 394 6.71 2.16 20.69
CA ILE A 394 6.58 0.69 20.72
C ILE A 394 5.37 0.39 21.58
N SER A 395 4.31 -0.13 20.97
CA SER A 395 3.17 -0.61 21.72
C SER A 395 3.59 -1.89 22.46
N LEU A 396 3.97 -1.76 23.73
CA LEU A 396 4.06 -2.89 24.64
C LEU A 396 2.63 -3.20 25.08
N TYR A 397 1.99 -4.21 24.47
CA TYR A 397 0.93 -4.89 25.15
C TYR A 397 1.57 -5.85 26.15
N ILE A 398 1.51 -5.46 27.38
CA ILE A 398 1.62 -6.38 28.49
C ILE A 398 0.21 -6.93 28.67
N SER A 399 0.08 -8.24 28.47
CA SER A 399 -1.10 -9.00 28.83
C SER A 399 -1.41 -8.85 30.31
#